data_ec94eeb13c837f0b2192064e0f7fbf46
#
_entry.id   ec94eeb13c837f0b2192064e0f7fbf46
#
_cell.length_a   1.000
_cell.length_b   1.000
_cell.length_c   1.000
_cell.angle_alpha   90.00
_cell.angle_beta   90.00
_cell.angle_gamma   90.00
#
_symmetry.space_group_name_H-M   'P 1'
#
loop_
_entity.id
_entity.type
_entity.pdbx_description
1 polymer ?
#
loop_
_entity_poly.entity_id
_entity_poly.type
_entity_poly.pdbx_seq_one_letter_code
_entity_poly.pdbx_strand_id
1 'polypeptide(L)'
;MIAPHEARAWDTPSLDLRSEIWLDFAEHFLDTETRQLIPASAARCVQAGLSIEEASAIWRFEVAPAVWGNLYSVAGEWAGWDREWLIARIRDARSYRLNRPGWLSNLVYRVRVHFNHGVWLAIAACMKLLKGAPESERTELAAALTWLASNYFELMPGDRPSLDVDRLTRLYCERFLVIFEPLVVTDSKRTESKTACAARVNAALKALRDS
;
A
#
# COMPACT_ATOMS: atom_id res chain seq x y z
N MET A 1 11.63 -10.01 25.77
CA MET A 1 12.81 -10.14 24.90
C MET A 1 12.32 -9.98 23.47
N ILE A 2 12.71 -8.90 22.76
CA ILE A 2 12.35 -8.64 21.35
C ILE A 2 13.16 -9.63 20.51
N ALA A 3 12.51 -10.30 19.55
CA ALA A 3 13.21 -11.23 18.69
C ALA A 3 14.31 -10.47 17.89
N PRO A 4 15.49 -11.07 17.61
CA PRO A 4 16.60 -10.38 16.95
C PRO A 4 16.28 -9.76 15.59
N HIS A 5 15.29 -10.31 14.85
CA HIS A 5 14.82 -9.78 13.58
C HIS A 5 13.95 -8.52 13.77
N GLU A 6 13.27 -8.38 14.90
CA GLU A 6 12.50 -7.18 15.24
C GLU A 6 13.42 -5.98 15.52
N ALA A 7 14.56 -6.21 16.23
CA ALA A 7 15.53 -5.16 16.50
C ALA A 7 16.14 -4.57 15.21
N ARG A 8 16.52 -5.43 14.23
CA ARG A 8 17.08 -4.98 12.96
C ARG A 8 16.12 -4.15 12.12
N ALA A 9 14.81 -4.44 12.15
CA ALA A 9 13.79 -3.66 11.46
C ALA A 9 13.66 -2.22 12.01
N TRP A 10 14.20 -1.96 13.22
CA TRP A 10 14.10 -0.65 13.86
C TRP A 10 15.20 0.33 13.49
N ASP A 11 16.36 -0.17 13.03
CA ASP A 11 17.56 0.62 12.77
C ASP A 11 17.70 1.02 11.29
N THR A 12 16.94 0.41 10.41
CA THR A 12 16.93 0.66 8.96
C THR A 12 15.49 1.01 8.51
N PRO A 13 15.27 2.03 7.75
CA PRO A 13 16.10 3.10 7.21
C PRO A 13 16.32 4.25 8.20
N SER A 14 17.02 5.33 7.78
CA SER A 14 17.14 6.55 8.59
C SER A 14 15.76 7.06 9.04
N LEU A 15 15.70 7.78 10.15
CA LEU A 15 14.43 8.26 10.73
C LEU A 15 13.58 9.08 9.73
N ASP A 16 14.24 9.87 8.88
CA ASP A 16 13.54 10.68 7.87
C ASP A 16 12.86 9.81 6.82
N LEU A 17 13.60 8.85 6.25
CA LEU A 17 13.05 7.92 5.26
C LEU A 17 11.96 7.03 5.88
N ARG A 18 12.11 6.65 7.15
CA ARG A 18 11.10 5.88 7.88
C ARG A 18 9.83 6.69 8.10
N SER A 19 9.96 8.00 8.35
CA SER A 19 8.81 8.89 8.51
C SER A 19 8.01 9.02 7.20
N GLU A 20 8.68 9.04 6.05
CA GLU A 20 8.00 9.01 4.75
C GLU A 20 7.21 7.71 4.55
N ILE A 21 7.79 6.56 4.92
CA ILE A 21 7.10 5.27 4.84
C ILE A 21 5.90 5.22 5.80
N TRP A 22 6.00 5.82 6.99
CA TRP A 22 4.89 5.92 7.92
C TRP A 22 3.72 6.72 7.33
N LEU A 23 4.01 7.86 6.70
CA LEU A 23 3.00 8.67 6.03
C LEU A 23 2.33 7.88 4.90
N ASP A 24 3.11 7.30 3.99
CA ASP A 24 2.57 6.51 2.88
C ASP A 24 1.69 5.35 3.38
N PHE A 25 2.12 4.65 4.42
CA PHE A 25 1.32 3.55 4.96
C PHE A 25 0.07 4.03 5.69
N ALA A 26 0.13 5.17 6.37
CA ALA A 26 -1.00 5.73 7.09
C ALA A 26 -2.13 6.17 6.14
N GLU A 27 -1.79 6.63 4.92
CA GLU A 27 -2.77 6.98 3.89
C GLU A 27 -3.77 5.84 3.60
N HIS A 28 -3.32 4.58 3.70
CA HIS A 28 -4.18 3.41 3.51
C HIS A 28 -5.20 3.18 4.64
N PHE A 29 -5.14 3.98 5.71
CA PHE A 29 -6.09 3.97 6.82
C PHE A 29 -7.05 5.17 6.80
N LEU A 30 -7.03 5.99 5.73
CA LEU A 30 -8.02 7.03 5.53
C LEU A 30 -9.39 6.42 5.15
N ASP A 31 -10.47 7.12 5.47
CA ASP A 31 -11.84 6.72 5.09
C ASP A 31 -12.17 7.19 3.65
N THR A 32 -11.20 7.09 2.76
CA THR A 32 -11.31 7.42 1.33
C THR A 32 -10.76 6.28 0.48
N GLU A 33 -10.90 6.40 -0.83
CA GLU A 33 -10.29 5.45 -1.75
C GLU A 33 -8.78 5.68 -1.85
N THR A 34 -7.98 4.70 -1.47
CA THR A 34 -6.51 4.79 -1.41
C THR A 34 -5.79 3.67 -2.16
N ARG A 35 -6.52 2.75 -2.80
CA ARG A 35 -5.92 1.58 -3.47
C ARG A 35 -4.98 1.94 -4.63
N GLN A 36 -5.16 3.12 -5.24
CA GLN A 36 -4.24 3.64 -6.26
C GLN A 36 -2.85 3.97 -5.69
N LEU A 37 -2.73 4.19 -4.38
CA LEU A 37 -1.46 4.50 -3.73
C LEU A 37 -0.60 3.25 -3.48
N ILE A 38 -1.16 2.04 -3.57
CA ILE A 38 -0.47 0.78 -3.31
C ILE A 38 0.84 0.64 -4.08
N PRO A 39 0.90 0.88 -5.41
CA PRO A 39 2.16 0.76 -6.14
C PRO A 39 3.21 1.79 -5.72
N ALA A 40 2.81 3.01 -5.40
CA ALA A 40 3.71 4.06 -4.93
C ALA A 40 4.32 3.71 -3.56
N SER A 41 3.49 3.25 -2.61
CA SER A 41 3.96 2.77 -1.31
C SER A 41 4.93 1.59 -1.44
N ALA A 42 4.65 0.64 -2.35
CA ALA A 42 5.55 -0.47 -2.63
C ALA A 42 6.87 0.00 -3.23
N ALA A 43 6.84 0.94 -4.18
CA ALA A 43 8.03 1.50 -4.81
C ALA A 43 8.92 2.22 -3.79
N ARG A 44 8.34 3.01 -2.88
CA ARG A 44 9.08 3.68 -1.81
C ARG A 44 9.76 2.68 -0.88
N CYS A 45 9.10 1.59 -0.50
CA CYS A 45 9.71 0.53 0.29
C CYS A 45 10.89 -0.12 -0.44
N VAL A 46 10.77 -0.36 -1.76
CA VAL A 46 11.85 -0.93 -2.58
C VAL A 46 13.02 0.04 -2.72
N GLN A 47 12.75 1.33 -2.96
CA GLN A 47 13.77 2.40 -3.01
C GLN A 47 14.50 2.55 -1.68
N ALA A 48 13.79 2.38 -0.56
CA ALA A 48 14.35 2.38 0.78
C ALA A 48 15.18 1.12 1.11
N GLY A 49 15.26 0.15 0.19
CA GLY A 49 16.00 -1.10 0.38
C GLY A 49 15.31 -2.09 1.34
N LEU A 50 14.07 -1.85 1.75
CA LEU A 50 13.37 -2.70 2.72
C LEU A 50 13.07 -4.08 2.13
N SER A 51 13.25 -5.12 2.94
CA SER A 51 12.64 -6.43 2.70
C SER A 51 11.13 -6.37 2.89
N ILE A 52 10.41 -7.39 2.42
CA ILE A 52 8.96 -7.49 2.64
C ILE A 52 8.66 -7.67 4.13
N GLU A 53 9.52 -8.40 4.84
CA GLU A 53 9.43 -8.64 6.28
C GLU A 53 9.60 -7.34 7.09
N GLU A 54 10.57 -6.52 6.73
CA GLU A 54 10.81 -5.20 7.37
C GLU A 54 9.65 -4.24 7.11
N ALA A 55 9.17 -4.13 5.87
CA ALA A 55 8.01 -3.34 5.53
C ALA A 55 6.75 -3.84 6.25
N SER A 56 6.57 -5.18 6.37
CA SER A 56 5.49 -5.78 7.15
C SER A 56 5.57 -5.41 8.63
N ALA A 57 6.77 -5.38 9.18
CA ALA A 57 6.98 -5.00 10.58
C ALA A 57 6.59 -3.53 10.81
N ILE A 58 6.98 -2.62 9.92
CA ILE A 58 6.59 -1.20 9.96
C ILE A 58 5.06 -1.07 9.87
N TRP A 59 4.44 -1.67 8.87
CA TRP A 59 2.99 -1.67 8.69
C TRP A 59 2.25 -2.14 9.94
N ARG A 60 2.59 -3.35 10.40
CA ARG A 60 1.83 -4.05 11.46
C ARG A 60 2.08 -3.49 12.84
N PHE A 61 3.29 -3.00 13.08
CA PHE A 61 3.74 -2.75 14.43
C PHE A 61 4.01 -1.28 14.74
N GLU A 62 4.09 -0.45 13.73
CA GLU A 62 4.30 0.97 13.91
C GLU A 62 3.06 1.76 13.48
N VAL A 63 2.67 1.63 12.20
CA VAL A 63 1.59 2.45 11.62
C VAL A 63 0.22 1.97 12.06
N ALA A 64 -0.13 0.72 11.79
CA ALA A 64 -1.47 0.21 12.08
C ALA A 64 -1.93 0.43 13.53
N PRO A 65 -1.11 0.22 14.57
CA PRO A 65 -1.54 0.51 15.95
C PRO A 65 -1.81 1.98 16.23
N ALA A 66 -1.20 2.89 15.48
CA ALA A 66 -1.39 4.32 15.66
C ALA A 66 -2.67 4.85 15.01
N VAL A 67 -3.03 4.30 13.83
CA VAL A 67 -4.08 4.90 12.97
C VAL A 67 -5.29 3.99 12.69
N TRP A 68 -5.26 2.71 13.07
CA TRP A 68 -6.35 1.75 12.78
C TRP A 68 -7.74 2.24 13.26
N GLY A 69 -7.77 3.05 14.32
CA GLY A 69 -9.01 3.60 14.88
C GLY A 69 -9.79 4.45 13.88
N ASN A 70 -9.12 5.02 12.90
CA ASN A 70 -9.74 5.84 11.86
C ASN A 70 -10.74 5.05 11.00
N LEU A 71 -10.43 3.78 10.71
CA LEU A 71 -11.31 2.90 9.93
C LEU A 71 -12.66 2.60 10.61
N TYR A 72 -12.77 2.86 11.90
CA TYR A 72 -13.96 2.60 12.72
C TYR A 72 -14.59 3.87 13.27
N SER A 73 -14.02 5.03 12.96
CA SER A 73 -14.57 6.32 13.39
C SER A 73 -15.66 6.78 12.45
N VAL A 74 -16.80 7.22 12.97
CA VAL A 74 -17.88 7.83 12.19
C VAL A 74 -17.45 9.17 11.58
N ALA A 75 -16.49 9.84 12.21
CA ALA A 75 -15.88 11.09 11.75
C ALA A 75 -14.37 10.87 11.56
N GLY A 76 -13.99 9.79 10.83
CA GLY A 76 -12.60 9.47 10.56
C GLY A 76 -11.91 10.55 9.74
N GLU A 77 -10.58 10.58 9.80
CA GLU A 77 -9.76 11.47 8.96
C GLU A 77 -9.84 11.01 7.50
N TRP A 78 -10.21 11.90 6.60
CA TRP A 78 -10.42 11.64 5.18
C TRP A 78 -9.67 12.61 4.27
N ALA A 79 -9.11 13.67 4.87
CA ALA A 79 -8.38 14.72 4.14
C ALA A 79 -6.85 14.55 4.17
N GLY A 80 -6.34 13.50 4.83
CA GLY A 80 -4.90 13.26 5.03
C GLY A 80 -4.49 13.42 6.49
N TRP A 81 -3.25 13.08 6.78
CA TRP A 81 -2.69 13.12 8.14
C TRP A 81 -1.82 14.36 8.33
N ASP A 82 -1.97 15.05 9.45
CA ASP A 82 -0.94 15.98 9.91
C ASP A 82 0.36 15.22 10.20
N ARG A 83 1.45 15.64 9.54
CA ARG A 83 2.73 14.94 9.56
C ARG A 83 3.31 14.83 10.97
N GLU A 84 3.31 15.93 11.70
CA GLU A 84 3.95 15.99 13.02
C GLU A 84 3.14 15.18 14.04
N TRP A 85 1.81 15.32 13.99
CA TRP A 85 0.90 14.54 14.80
C TRP A 85 1.06 13.04 14.55
N LEU A 86 1.09 12.61 13.28
CA LEU A 86 1.22 11.19 12.92
C LEU A 86 2.53 10.60 13.40
N ILE A 87 3.66 11.31 13.19
CA ILE A 87 4.98 10.85 13.65
C ILE A 87 5.00 10.73 15.17
N ALA A 88 4.48 11.72 15.90
CA ALA A 88 4.37 11.66 17.36
C ALA A 88 3.51 10.47 17.79
N ARG A 89 2.34 10.28 17.17
CA ARG A 89 1.41 9.19 17.45
C ARG A 89 2.01 7.81 17.24
N ILE A 90 2.77 7.63 16.14
CA ILE A 90 3.46 6.36 15.86
C ILE A 90 4.56 6.10 16.88
N ARG A 91 5.34 7.12 17.28
CA ARG A 91 6.37 7.01 18.32
C ARG A 91 5.77 6.60 19.67
N ASP A 92 4.65 7.18 20.05
CA ASP A 92 3.93 6.83 21.28
C ASP A 92 3.41 5.39 21.23
N ALA A 93 2.77 4.99 20.12
CA ALA A 93 2.28 3.62 19.92
C ALA A 93 3.43 2.59 19.98
N ARG A 94 4.59 2.96 19.44
CA ARG A 94 5.80 2.15 19.50
C ARG A 94 6.33 2.00 20.92
N SER A 95 6.47 3.09 21.66
CA SER A 95 6.95 3.06 23.06
C SER A 95 6.06 2.22 23.96
N TYR A 96 4.74 2.36 23.79
CA TYR A 96 3.74 1.57 24.50
C TYR A 96 3.84 0.06 24.20
N ARG A 97 4.15 -0.29 22.95
CA ARG A 97 4.31 -1.68 22.53
C ARG A 97 5.56 -2.34 23.08
N LEU A 98 6.68 -1.62 23.16
CA LEU A 98 7.93 -2.15 23.74
C LEU A 98 7.75 -2.66 25.17
N ASN A 99 6.72 -2.17 25.84
CA ASN A 99 6.35 -2.56 27.21
C ASN A 99 5.31 -3.70 27.29
N ARG A 100 4.88 -4.29 26.15
CA ARG A 100 3.87 -5.37 26.11
C ARG A 100 4.42 -6.65 25.51
N PRO A 101 3.90 -7.86 25.94
CA PRO A 101 4.24 -9.11 25.31
C PRO A 101 3.90 -9.14 23.81
N GLY A 102 4.84 -9.58 22.96
CA GLY A 102 4.68 -9.58 21.48
C GLY A 102 3.47 -10.37 20.99
N TRP A 103 3.07 -11.44 21.69
CA TRP A 103 1.88 -12.24 21.35
C TRP A 103 0.59 -11.43 21.46
N LEU A 104 0.48 -10.54 22.48
CA LEU A 104 -0.70 -9.69 22.66
C LEU A 104 -0.80 -8.65 21.54
N SER A 105 0.33 -8.07 21.13
CA SER A 105 0.38 -7.15 19.99
C SER A 105 -0.05 -7.83 18.70
N ASN A 106 0.36 -9.08 18.47
CA ASN A 106 -0.05 -9.87 17.31
C ASN A 106 -1.56 -10.21 17.34
N LEU A 107 -2.11 -10.55 18.51
CA LEU A 107 -3.53 -10.82 18.66
C LEU A 107 -4.38 -9.60 18.37
N VAL A 108 -4.00 -8.45 18.94
CA VAL A 108 -4.67 -7.16 18.70
C VAL A 108 -4.61 -6.77 17.23
N TYR A 109 -3.46 -6.95 16.57
CA TYR A 109 -3.32 -6.71 15.14
C TYR A 109 -4.28 -7.61 14.34
N ARG A 110 -4.28 -8.93 14.59
CA ARG A 110 -5.13 -9.88 13.86
C ARG A 110 -6.62 -9.55 13.95
N VAL A 111 -7.08 -9.11 15.11
CA VAL A 111 -8.50 -8.78 15.32
C VAL A 111 -8.86 -7.43 14.70
N ARG A 112 -7.96 -6.45 14.80
CA ARG A 112 -8.27 -5.04 14.47
C ARG A 112 -7.94 -4.64 13.04
N VAL A 113 -6.95 -5.27 12.41
CA VAL A 113 -6.44 -4.87 11.07
C VAL A 113 -6.88 -5.85 9.98
N HIS A 114 -7.83 -6.75 10.29
CA HIS A 114 -8.33 -7.73 9.32
C HIS A 114 -8.84 -7.07 8.03
N PHE A 115 -9.50 -5.92 8.13
CA PHE A 115 -10.06 -5.18 6.99
C PHE A 115 -9.00 -4.60 6.04
N ASN A 116 -7.79 -4.28 6.54
CA ASN A 116 -6.70 -3.71 5.72
C ASN A 116 -5.63 -4.75 5.33
N HIS A 117 -5.88 -6.03 5.67
CA HIS A 117 -4.93 -7.10 5.34
C HIS A 117 -4.77 -7.28 3.82
N GLY A 118 -5.86 -7.13 3.06
CA GLY A 118 -5.83 -7.18 1.60
C GLY A 118 -4.93 -6.11 0.99
N VAL A 119 -5.00 -4.88 1.49
CA VAL A 119 -4.13 -3.77 1.06
C VAL A 119 -2.67 -4.10 1.30
N TRP A 120 -2.33 -4.60 2.50
CA TRP A 120 -0.97 -5.04 2.80
C TRP A 120 -0.48 -6.14 1.84
N LEU A 121 -1.31 -7.15 1.57
CA LEU A 121 -0.95 -8.23 0.63
C LEU A 121 -0.67 -7.69 -0.78
N ALA A 122 -1.44 -6.70 -1.23
CA ALA A 122 -1.22 -6.06 -2.52
C ALA A 122 0.08 -5.22 -2.54
N ILE A 123 0.39 -4.48 -1.46
CA ILE A 123 1.67 -3.78 -1.31
C ILE A 123 2.83 -4.77 -1.40
N ALA A 124 2.78 -5.87 -0.63
CA ALA A 124 3.82 -6.90 -0.63
C ALA A 124 4.00 -7.56 -2.00
N ALA A 125 2.90 -7.81 -2.72
CA ALA A 125 2.93 -8.36 -4.07
C ALA A 125 3.54 -7.37 -5.08
N CYS A 126 3.21 -6.08 -5.00
CA CYS A 126 3.85 -5.03 -5.79
C CYS A 126 5.35 -4.92 -5.46
N MET A 127 5.74 -4.96 -4.18
CA MET A 127 7.16 -4.97 -3.79
C MET A 127 7.91 -6.16 -4.42
N LYS A 128 7.32 -7.36 -4.39
CA LYS A 128 7.90 -8.55 -5.00
C LYS A 128 8.08 -8.38 -6.52
N LEU A 129 7.09 -7.81 -7.19
CA LEU A 129 7.14 -7.55 -8.63
C LEU A 129 8.24 -6.53 -8.96
N LEU A 130 8.31 -5.41 -8.24
CA LEU A 130 9.30 -4.36 -8.43
C LEU A 130 10.73 -4.85 -8.13
N LYS A 131 10.93 -5.65 -7.07
CA LYS A 131 12.24 -6.24 -6.74
C LYS A 131 12.70 -7.26 -7.79
N GLY A 132 11.79 -7.94 -8.45
CA GLY A 132 12.09 -8.87 -9.54
C GLY A 132 12.44 -8.19 -10.86
N ALA A 133 12.15 -6.90 -11.01
CA ALA A 133 12.48 -6.11 -12.20
C ALA A 133 13.91 -5.51 -12.09
N PRO A 134 14.58 -5.28 -13.24
CA PRO A 134 15.81 -4.51 -13.29
C PRO A 134 15.63 -3.13 -12.65
N GLU A 135 16.67 -2.63 -11.97
CA GLU A 135 16.57 -1.36 -11.25
C GLU A 135 16.17 -0.19 -12.14
N SER A 136 16.72 -0.17 -13.37
CA SER A 136 16.40 0.83 -14.38
C SER A 136 14.92 0.87 -14.82
N GLU A 137 14.18 -0.22 -14.63
CA GLU A 137 12.78 -0.35 -15.04
C GLU A 137 11.78 -0.16 -13.88
N ARG A 138 12.25 -0.15 -12.64
CA ARG A 138 11.37 -0.12 -11.44
C ARG A 138 10.47 1.10 -11.36
N THR A 139 11.01 2.28 -11.69
CA THR A 139 10.25 3.55 -11.65
C THR A 139 9.15 3.53 -12.70
N GLU A 140 9.46 3.11 -13.92
CA GLU A 140 8.49 3.00 -15.00
C GLU A 140 7.40 1.96 -14.70
N LEU A 141 7.80 0.81 -14.15
CA LEU A 141 6.86 -0.24 -13.74
C LEU A 141 5.93 0.23 -12.62
N ALA A 142 6.45 0.96 -11.64
CA ALA A 142 5.64 1.54 -10.55
C ALA A 142 4.63 2.56 -11.09
N ALA A 143 5.05 3.44 -12.01
CA ALA A 143 4.16 4.40 -12.66
C ALA A 143 3.05 3.70 -13.47
N ALA A 144 3.41 2.64 -14.20
CA ALA A 144 2.44 1.84 -14.96
C ALA A 144 1.41 1.15 -14.06
N LEU A 145 1.84 0.57 -12.94
CA LEU A 145 0.94 -0.04 -11.96
C LEU A 145 0.01 1.00 -11.31
N THR A 146 0.53 2.19 -11.01
CA THR A 146 -0.27 3.30 -10.46
C THR A 146 -1.33 3.76 -11.44
N TRP A 147 -0.96 3.93 -12.72
CA TRP A 147 -1.90 4.29 -13.78
C TRP A 147 -3.00 3.22 -13.96
N LEU A 148 -2.64 1.95 -13.97
CA LEU A 148 -3.60 0.84 -14.03
C LEU A 148 -4.54 0.85 -12.82
N ALA A 149 -4.03 1.06 -11.61
CA ALA A 149 -4.83 1.11 -10.39
C ALA A 149 -5.81 2.30 -10.41
N SER A 150 -5.36 3.48 -10.84
CA SER A 150 -6.21 4.66 -10.96
C SER A 150 -7.38 4.43 -11.93
N ASN A 151 -7.10 3.86 -13.11
CA ASN A 151 -8.17 3.53 -14.07
C ASN A 151 -9.08 2.40 -13.57
N TYR A 152 -8.53 1.40 -12.89
CA TYR A 152 -9.29 0.26 -12.36
C TYR A 152 -10.29 0.68 -11.29
N PHE A 153 -9.89 1.58 -10.38
CA PHE A 153 -10.73 2.06 -9.27
C PHE A 153 -11.43 3.40 -9.53
N GLU A 154 -11.48 3.86 -10.78
CA GLU A 154 -12.18 5.10 -11.20
C GLU A 154 -11.67 6.36 -10.51
N LEU A 155 -10.38 6.49 -10.41
CA LEU A 155 -9.73 7.65 -9.83
C LEU A 155 -9.14 8.55 -10.92
N MET A 156 -8.79 9.77 -10.56
CA MET A 156 -8.13 10.69 -11.49
C MET A 156 -6.92 9.98 -12.10
N PRO A 157 -6.88 9.75 -13.41
CA PRO A 157 -5.75 9.11 -14.03
C PRO A 157 -4.51 9.98 -13.79
N GLY A 158 -3.46 9.36 -13.26
CA GLY A 158 -2.14 9.96 -13.25
C GLY A 158 -1.59 10.12 -14.67
N ASP A 159 -0.40 10.69 -14.78
CA ASP A 159 0.28 10.84 -16.06
C ASP A 159 0.39 9.50 -16.77
N ARG A 160 0.26 9.55 -18.11
CA ARG A 160 0.42 8.37 -18.97
C ARG A 160 1.81 7.75 -18.72
N PRO A 161 1.89 6.43 -18.44
CA PRO A 161 3.19 5.78 -18.32
C PRO A 161 3.94 5.76 -19.66
N SER A 162 5.25 5.74 -19.61
CA SER A 162 6.13 5.65 -20.79
C SER A 162 6.11 4.27 -21.49
N LEU A 163 5.61 3.24 -20.79
CA LEU A 163 5.44 1.90 -21.33
C LEU A 163 4.55 1.89 -22.59
N ASP A 164 4.96 1.12 -23.58
CA ASP A 164 4.13 0.88 -24.75
C ASP A 164 2.85 0.10 -24.38
N VAL A 165 1.80 0.25 -25.20
CA VAL A 165 0.47 -0.31 -24.91
C VAL A 165 0.46 -1.83 -24.81
N ASP A 166 1.33 -2.53 -25.54
CA ASP A 166 1.38 -3.99 -25.51
C ASP A 166 2.05 -4.49 -24.22
N ARG A 167 3.12 -3.83 -23.76
CA ARG A 167 3.72 -4.11 -22.43
C ARG A 167 2.74 -3.80 -21.31
N LEU A 168 2.00 -2.67 -21.40
CA LEU A 168 1.00 -2.28 -20.42
C LEU A 168 -0.17 -3.27 -20.38
N THR A 169 -0.63 -3.75 -21.54
CA THR A 169 -1.68 -4.78 -21.63
C THR A 169 -1.23 -6.10 -21.01
N ARG A 170 0.01 -6.55 -21.29
CA ARG A 170 0.57 -7.74 -20.65
C ARG A 170 0.68 -7.59 -19.14
N LEU A 171 1.20 -6.45 -18.68
CA LEU A 171 1.29 -6.15 -17.24
C LEU A 171 -0.10 -6.22 -16.59
N TYR A 172 -1.13 -5.65 -17.22
CA TYR A 172 -2.50 -5.70 -16.74
C TYR A 172 -3.01 -7.14 -16.61
N CYS A 173 -2.94 -7.93 -17.67
CA CYS A 173 -3.50 -9.29 -17.69
C CYS A 173 -2.73 -10.28 -16.82
N GLU A 174 -1.40 -10.21 -16.81
CA GLU A 174 -0.56 -11.24 -16.21
C GLU A 174 -0.22 -10.96 -14.73
N ARG A 175 -0.20 -9.70 -14.33
CA ARG A 175 0.29 -9.31 -13.00
C ARG A 175 -0.70 -8.46 -12.22
N PHE A 176 -1.24 -7.41 -12.85
CA PHE A 176 -2.10 -6.45 -12.15
C PHE A 176 -3.38 -7.11 -11.62
N LEU A 177 -4.11 -7.84 -12.45
CA LEU A 177 -5.37 -8.49 -12.03
C LEU A 177 -5.16 -9.45 -10.86
N VAL A 178 -4.07 -10.20 -10.84
CA VAL A 178 -3.74 -11.14 -9.74
C VAL A 178 -3.59 -10.40 -8.40
N ILE A 179 -3.05 -9.16 -8.44
CA ILE A 179 -2.79 -8.36 -7.23
C ILE A 179 -4.04 -7.59 -6.80
N PHE A 180 -4.73 -6.95 -7.74
CA PHE A 180 -5.75 -5.94 -7.44
C PHE A 180 -7.19 -6.44 -7.50
N GLU A 181 -7.48 -7.48 -8.27
CA GLU A 181 -8.84 -8.05 -8.34
C GLU A 181 -9.38 -8.53 -7.00
N PRO A 182 -8.58 -9.16 -6.10
CA PRO A 182 -9.05 -9.55 -4.78
C PRO A 182 -9.51 -8.37 -3.92
N LEU A 183 -9.00 -7.16 -4.14
CA LEU A 183 -9.39 -5.96 -3.40
C LEU A 183 -10.81 -5.48 -3.72
N VAL A 184 -11.35 -5.80 -4.89
CA VAL A 184 -12.73 -5.46 -5.27
C VAL A 184 -13.74 -6.28 -4.46
N VAL A 185 -13.39 -7.53 -4.13
CA VAL A 185 -14.27 -8.45 -3.40
C VAL A 185 -14.37 -8.10 -1.91
N THR A 186 -13.31 -7.50 -1.35
CA THR A 186 -13.24 -7.19 0.08
C THR A 186 -13.90 -5.87 0.44
N ASP A 187 -14.25 -5.03 -0.55
CA ASP A 187 -14.88 -3.73 -0.30
C ASP A 187 -16.40 -3.86 -0.27
N SER A 188 -16.93 -4.17 0.92
CA SER A 188 -18.38 -4.26 1.14
C SER A 188 -19.11 -2.91 1.06
N LYS A 189 -18.39 -1.79 1.04
CA LYS A 189 -18.96 -0.43 0.94
C LYS A 189 -19.22 0.00 -0.51
N ARG A 190 -18.61 -0.65 -1.50
CA ARG A 190 -18.81 -0.39 -2.93
C ARG A 190 -19.29 -1.63 -3.65
N THR A 191 -20.49 -1.55 -4.24
CA THR A 191 -21.09 -2.59 -5.10
C THR A 191 -20.47 -2.61 -6.50
N GLU A 192 -19.18 -2.34 -6.63
CA GLU A 192 -18.52 -2.34 -7.92
C GLU A 192 -18.24 -3.77 -8.40
N SER A 193 -18.70 -4.11 -9.60
CA SER A 193 -18.38 -5.42 -10.16
C SER A 193 -16.98 -5.42 -10.76
N LYS A 194 -16.26 -6.54 -10.62
CA LYS A 194 -14.97 -6.77 -11.27
C LYS A 194 -15.03 -6.48 -12.78
N THR A 195 -16.16 -6.77 -13.40
CA THR A 195 -16.40 -6.52 -14.82
C THR A 195 -16.40 -5.03 -15.15
N ALA A 196 -16.98 -4.18 -14.29
CA ALA A 196 -16.96 -2.73 -14.49
C ALA A 196 -15.54 -2.18 -14.37
N CYS A 197 -14.78 -2.61 -13.35
CA CYS A 197 -13.38 -2.23 -13.17
C CYS A 197 -12.54 -2.62 -14.40
N ALA A 198 -12.66 -3.85 -14.87
CA ALA A 198 -11.94 -4.33 -16.06
C ALA A 198 -12.33 -3.56 -17.34
N ALA A 199 -13.61 -3.22 -17.51
CA ALA A 199 -14.09 -2.46 -18.66
C ALA A 199 -13.43 -1.07 -18.75
N ARG A 200 -13.23 -0.39 -17.62
CA ARG A 200 -12.54 0.92 -17.59
C ARG A 200 -11.10 0.84 -18.07
N VAL A 201 -10.33 -0.14 -17.55
CA VAL A 201 -8.94 -0.31 -17.99
C VAL A 201 -8.87 -0.67 -19.47
N ASN A 202 -9.75 -1.57 -19.95
CA ASN A 202 -9.78 -1.92 -21.36
C ASN A 202 -10.12 -0.72 -22.25
N ALA A 203 -11.03 0.16 -21.82
CA ALA A 203 -11.35 1.39 -22.53
C ALA A 203 -10.13 2.35 -22.56
N ALA A 204 -9.42 2.49 -21.42
CA ALA A 204 -8.23 3.32 -21.34
C ALA A 204 -7.08 2.78 -22.21
N LEU A 205 -6.85 1.46 -22.20
CA LEU A 205 -5.84 0.81 -23.06
C LEU A 205 -6.18 0.97 -24.55
N LYS A 206 -7.46 0.88 -24.92
CA LYS A 206 -7.91 1.12 -26.28
C LYS A 206 -7.66 2.57 -26.70
N ALA A 207 -8.02 3.54 -25.87
CA ALA A 207 -7.78 4.96 -26.16
C ALA A 207 -6.29 5.27 -26.35
N LEU A 208 -5.39 4.59 -25.59
CA LEU A 208 -3.94 4.71 -25.79
C LEU A 208 -3.45 4.10 -27.11
N ARG A 209 -4.12 3.05 -27.61
CA ARG A 209 -3.76 2.41 -28.89
C ARG A 209 -4.19 3.23 -30.08
N ASP A 210 -5.30 3.97 -29.94
CA ASP A 210 -5.91 4.78 -30.99
C ASP A 210 -5.29 6.20 -31.08
N SER A 211 -4.41 6.57 -30.13
CA SER A 211 -3.70 7.87 -30.04
C SER A 211 -2.31 7.84 -30.66
#